data_e9f95dc8dd663742f4678966dd81c1ea
#
_entry.id   e9f95dc8dd663742f4678966dd81c1ea
#
_cell.length_a   1.000
_cell.length_b   1.000
_cell.length_c   1.000
_cell.angle_alpha   90.00
_cell.angle_beta   90.00
_cell.angle_gamma   90.00
#
_symmetry.space_group_name_H-M   'P 1'
#
loop_
_entity.id
_entity.type
_entity.pdbx_description
1 polymer ?
#
loop_
_entity_poly.entity_id
_entity_poly.type
_entity_poly.pdbx_seq_one_letter_code
_entity_poly.pdbx_strand_id
1 'polypeptide(L)'
;MWKSLKDRAEGVKEMKRMKTTEAVGQVLCHDITQIIPGVTKDAVFRKGHIIREEDIPVLLSVGKDSVYIWENDETMMHENDAAEVLYRMTANEHMHPSDVKEGKIEVIADTEGLLKVDREKLKKVNAFGEMMIATRHGNTVVKKGDKLAGTRIIPLVIKKDKMQEAEKICDGTPILKILPFTVKKAAIITTGNEVYHGRIKDAFTPVIEQKIAEFGAEMMFHEIFDYNDRKITDGC
;
A
#
# COMPACT_ATOMS: atom_id res chain seq x y z
N MET A 1 -34.90 -3.27 14.92
CA MET A 1 -35.46 -2.00 14.48
C MET A 1 -34.70 -1.58 13.22
N TRP A 2 -35.26 -1.88 12.06
CA TRP A 2 -34.62 -1.58 10.77
C TRP A 2 -34.78 -0.09 10.48
N LYS A 3 -33.68 0.65 10.45
CA LYS A 3 -33.66 2.01 9.93
C LYS A 3 -33.94 1.96 8.43
N SER A 4 -34.87 2.80 7.99
CA SER A 4 -35.39 2.93 6.65
C SER A 4 -34.25 3.15 5.63
N LEU A 5 -34.41 2.58 4.42
CA LEU A 5 -33.53 2.77 3.26
C LEU A 5 -33.39 4.24 2.81
N LYS A 6 -34.19 5.15 3.37
CA LYS A 6 -34.09 6.60 3.10
C LYS A 6 -32.89 7.28 3.76
N ASP A 7 -32.34 6.74 4.87
CA ASP A 7 -31.19 7.33 5.58
C ASP A 7 -29.83 6.97 4.94
N ARG A 8 -29.84 6.23 3.83
CA ARG A 8 -28.62 5.92 3.02
C ARG A 8 -28.43 6.85 1.82
N ALA A 9 -29.31 7.83 1.62
CA ALA A 9 -29.31 8.71 0.44
C ALA A 9 -28.58 10.04 0.65
N GLU A 10 -27.91 10.26 1.78
CA GLU A 10 -27.05 11.43 1.96
C GLU A 10 -25.69 11.16 1.32
N GLY A 11 -25.55 11.54 0.05
CA GLY A 11 -24.31 11.40 -0.74
C GLY A 11 -24.54 11.06 -2.21
N VAL A 12 -25.78 10.94 -2.67
CA VAL A 12 -26.05 10.79 -4.11
C VAL A 12 -25.92 12.18 -4.73
N LYS A 13 -24.78 12.48 -5.35
CA LYS A 13 -24.64 13.62 -6.27
C LYS A 13 -25.72 13.52 -7.33
N GLU A 14 -26.44 14.63 -7.56
CA GLU A 14 -27.36 14.71 -8.70
C GLU A 14 -26.53 14.55 -9.98
N MET A 15 -26.89 13.53 -10.78
CA MET A 15 -26.36 13.37 -12.11
C MET A 15 -26.92 14.48 -12.98
N LYS A 16 -26.05 15.33 -13.49
CA LYS A 16 -26.44 16.39 -14.40
C LYS A 16 -26.24 15.95 -15.84
N ARG A 17 -27.28 16.13 -16.65
CA ARG A 17 -27.17 15.96 -18.10
C ARG A 17 -26.59 17.23 -18.71
N MET A 18 -25.49 17.11 -19.45
CA MET A 18 -24.79 18.21 -20.11
C MET A 18 -24.60 17.89 -21.59
N LYS A 19 -24.61 18.88 -22.47
CA LYS A 19 -24.25 18.69 -23.87
C LYS A 19 -22.80 18.24 -23.98
N THR A 20 -22.51 17.27 -24.81
CA THR A 20 -21.17 16.69 -24.98
C THR A 20 -20.13 17.76 -25.32
N THR A 21 -20.50 18.74 -26.16
CA THR A 21 -19.62 19.86 -26.56
C THR A 21 -19.25 20.83 -25.40
N GLU A 22 -20.02 20.82 -24.32
CA GLU A 22 -19.82 21.67 -23.15
C GLU A 22 -19.19 20.88 -21.97
N ALA A 23 -18.97 19.58 -22.17
CA ALA A 23 -18.59 18.65 -21.09
C ALA A 23 -17.08 18.47 -20.90
N VAL A 24 -16.22 19.25 -21.57
CA VAL A 24 -14.77 19.20 -21.39
C VAL A 24 -14.39 19.52 -19.93
N GLY A 25 -13.52 18.69 -19.35
CA GLY A 25 -13.11 18.79 -17.95
C GLY A 25 -14.08 18.15 -16.96
N GLN A 26 -15.24 17.68 -17.42
CA GLN A 26 -16.23 17.01 -16.58
C GLN A 26 -15.98 15.51 -16.51
N VAL A 27 -16.49 14.87 -15.45
CA VAL A 27 -16.29 13.44 -15.17
C VAL A 27 -17.53 12.65 -15.59
N LEU A 28 -17.36 11.65 -16.46
CA LEU A 28 -18.46 10.75 -16.86
C LEU A 28 -18.96 9.93 -15.66
N CYS A 29 -20.27 9.89 -15.47
CA CYS A 29 -20.86 9.14 -14.36
C CYS A 29 -21.24 7.68 -14.72
N HIS A 30 -21.05 7.25 -15.98
CA HIS A 30 -21.30 5.89 -16.44
C HIS A 30 -20.43 5.53 -17.64
N ASP A 31 -20.31 4.22 -17.93
CA ASP A 31 -19.57 3.72 -19.07
C ASP A 31 -20.26 4.11 -20.39
N ILE A 32 -19.48 4.54 -21.36
CA ILE A 32 -19.92 4.77 -22.73
C ILE A 32 -19.44 3.60 -23.58
N THR A 33 -20.37 2.76 -24.01
CA THR A 33 -20.08 1.57 -24.83
C THR A 33 -20.20 1.90 -26.31
N GLN A 34 -19.24 1.43 -27.10
CA GLN A 34 -19.33 1.41 -28.56
C GLN A 34 -19.65 0.00 -29.04
N ILE A 35 -20.59 -0.12 -29.97
CA ILE A 35 -20.91 -1.38 -30.63
C ILE A 35 -20.61 -1.21 -32.10
N ILE A 36 -19.57 -1.91 -32.59
CA ILE A 36 -19.27 -2.01 -34.01
C ILE A 36 -19.55 -3.47 -34.39
N PRO A 37 -20.60 -3.77 -35.21
CA PRO A 37 -20.95 -5.14 -35.56
C PRO A 37 -19.76 -5.90 -36.14
N GLY A 38 -19.43 -7.06 -35.58
CA GLY A 38 -18.31 -7.91 -35.99
C GLY A 38 -16.90 -7.46 -35.57
N VAL A 39 -16.77 -6.34 -34.90
CA VAL A 39 -15.45 -5.78 -34.49
C VAL A 39 -15.33 -5.64 -32.98
N THR A 40 -16.23 -4.88 -32.32
CA THR A 40 -16.13 -4.66 -30.87
C THR A 40 -17.48 -4.39 -30.23
N LYS A 41 -17.58 -4.80 -28.94
CA LYS A 41 -18.63 -4.39 -28.01
C LYS A 41 -17.95 -4.12 -26.68
N ASP A 42 -17.32 -2.97 -26.55
CA ASP A 42 -16.58 -2.61 -25.34
C ASP A 42 -16.82 -1.14 -24.96
N ALA A 43 -16.46 -0.78 -23.74
CA ALA A 43 -16.52 0.59 -23.26
C ALA A 43 -15.40 1.42 -23.92
N VAL A 44 -15.78 2.45 -24.69
CA VAL A 44 -14.85 3.44 -25.24
C VAL A 44 -14.37 4.37 -24.16
N PHE A 45 -15.29 4.78 -23.29
CA PHE A 45 -14.99 5.54 -22.07
C PHE A 45 -15.64 4.85 -20.88
N ARG A 46 -14.90 4.74 -19.82
CA ARG A 46 -15.41 4.16 -18.56
C ARG A 46 -15.93 5.25 -17.64
N LYS A 47 -16.83 4.88 -16.77
CA LYS A 47 -17.23 5.69 -15.63
C LYS A 47 -16.00 6.26 -14.93
N GLY A 48 -16.00 7.58 -14.67
CA GLY A 48 -14.85 8.25 -14.08
C GLY A 48 -13.87 8.86 -15.07
N HIS A 49 -14.06 8.65 -16.37
CA HIS A 49 -13.24 9.31 -17.38
C HIS A 49 -13.48 10.82 -17.37
N ILE A 50 -12.39 11.59 -17.30
CA ILE A 50 -12.42 13.05 -17.44
C ILE A 50 -12.46 13.36 -18.95
N ILE A 51 -13.54 14.00 -19.40
CA ILE A 51 -13.75 14.34 -20.80
C ILE A 51 -12.72 15.38 -21.24
N ARG A 52 -11.98 15.09 -22.31
CA ARG A 52 -11.03 15.97 -22.96
C ARG A 52 -11.59 16.49 -24.28
N GLU A 53 -10.99 17.55 -24.83
CA GLU A 53 -11.39 18.05 -26.16
C GLU A 53 -11.34 17.00 -27.25
N GLU A 54 -10.32 16.12 -27.21
CA GLU A 54 -10.10 15.01 -28.14
C GLU A 54 -11.19 13.92 -28.04
N ASP A 55 -11.91 13.83 -26.92
CA ASP A 55 -12.96 12.83 -26.70
C ASP A 55 -14.31 13.25 -27.31
N ILE A 56 -14.51 14.55 -27.52
CA ILE A 56 -15.78 15.09 -28.02
C ILE A 56 -16.20 14.47 -29.37
N PRO A 57 -15.32 14.39 -30.39
CA PRO A 57 -15.69 13.73 -31.66
C PRO A 57 -16.05 12.25 -31.48
N VAL A 58 -15.36 11.54 -30.58
CA VAL A 58 -15.62 10.12 -30.31
C VAL A 58 -16.97 9.96 -29.63
N LEU A 59 -17.28 10.74 -28.60
CA LEU A 59 -18.58 10.73 -27.91
C LEU A 59 -19.73 10.98 -28.88
N LEU A 60 -19.59 11.99 -29.76
CA LEU A 60 -20.59 12.30 -30.77
C LEU A 60 -20.74 11.14 -31.79
N SER A 61 -19.64 10.50 -32.19
CA SER A 61 -19.67 9.38 -33.15
C SER A 61 -20.42 8.15 -32.63
N VAL A 62 -20.45 7.95 -31.31
CA VAL A 62 -21.21 6.88 -30.63
C VAL A 62 -22.62 7.35 -30.22
N GLY A 63 -23.11 8.47 -30.80
CA GLY A 63 -24.48 8.98 -30.62
C GLY A 63 -24.72 9.65 -29.27
N LYS A 64 -23.68 10.18 -28.60
CA LYS A 64 -23.81 10.86 -27.32
C LYS A 64 -23.80 12.38 -27.49
N ASP A 65 -24.91 12.96 -27.96
CA ASP A 65 -25.09 14.41 -28.03
C ASP A 65 -25.10 15.06 -26.65
N SER A 66 -25.41 14.29 -25.63
CA SER A 66 -25.34 14.70 -24.23
C SER A 66 -24.87 13.55 -23.35
N VAL A 67 -24.14 13.87 -22.32
CA VAL A 67 -23.60 12.93 -21.35
C VAL A 67 -24.09 13.25 -19.94
N TYR A 68 -24.14 12.24 -19.10
CA TYR A 68 -24.36 12.45 -17.68
C TYR A 68 -23.00 12.59 -17.00
N ILE A 69 -22.86 13.69 -16.27
CA ILE A 69 -21.63 14.07 -15.57
C ILE A 69 -21.87 14.14 -14.07
N TRP A 70 -20.79 14.03 -13.33
CA TRP A 70 -20.75 14.43 -11.94
C TRP A 70 -20.52 15.95 -11.88
N GLU A 71 -21.33 16.69 -11.13
CA GLU A 71 -21.01 18.09 -10.88
C GLU A 71 -19.64 18.19 -10.20
N ASN A 72 -18.81 19.14 -10.69
CA ASN A 72 -17.50 19.41 -10.12
C ASN A 72 -17.72 20.11 -8.77
N ASP A 73 -17.65 19.34 -7.72
CA ASP A 73 -17.81 19.78 -6.35
C ASP A 73 -16.43 19.92 -5.73
N GLU A 74 -16.00 21.13 -5.46
CA GLU A 74 -14.70 21.43 -4.87
C GLU A 74 -14.47 20.77 -3.51
N THR A 75 -15.52 20.31 -2.83
CA THR A 75 -15.45 19.58 -1.57
C THR A 75 -15.10 18.09 -1.76
N MET A 76 -15.09 17.63 -3.00
CA MET A 76 -14.79 16.25 -3.36
C MET A 76 -13.40 16.13 -4.00
N MET A 77 -12.85 14.92 -3.91
CA MET A 77 -11.57 14.52 -4.47
C MET A 77 -11.77 13.28 -5.34
N HIS A 78 -11.19 13.26 -6.54
CA HIS A 78 -11.22 12.09 -7.41
C HIS A 78 -10.45 10.92 -6.79
N GLU A 79 -10.85 9.66 -7.10
CA GLU A 79 -10.26 8.46 -6.53
C GLU A 79 -8.73 8.38 -6.72
N ASN A 80 -8.21 8.85 -7.86
CA ASN A 80 -6.78 8.82 -8.14
C ASN A 80 -6.00 9.80 -7.25
N ASP A 81 -6.49 11.02 -7.06
CA ASP A 81 -5.87 12.02 -6.17
C ASP A 81 -5.93 11.55 -4.71
N ALA A 82 -7.07 10.97 -4.33
CA ALA A 82 -7.25 10.40 -2.99
C ALA A 82 -6.38 9.15 -2.76
N ALA A 83 -6.11 8.35 -3.80
CA ALA A 83 -5.18 7.23 -3.73
C ALA A 83 -3.75 7.69 -3.44
N GLU A 84 -3.31 8.82 -4.00
CA GLU A 84 -2.00 9.41 -3.69
C GLU A 84 -1.91 9.88 -2.24
N VAL A 85 -2.99 10.48 -1.71
CA VAL A 85 -3.06 10.83 -0.28
C VAL A 85 -2.92 9.57 0.57
N LEU A 86 -3.68 8.53 0.24
CA LEU A 86 -3.67 7.27 0.97
C LEU A 86 -2.30 6.57 0.90
N TYR A 87 -1.60 6.68 -0.24
CA TYR A 87 -0.23 6.20 -0.38
C TYR A 87 0.72 6.95 0.57
N ARG A 88 0.67 8.31 0.60
CA ARG A 88 1.52 9.11 1.51
C ARG A 88 1.29 8.80 2.98
N MET A 89 0.05 8.48 3.36
CA MET A 89 -0.28 8.02 4.73
C MET A 89 0.32 6.64 5.03
N THR A 90 0.55 5.83 4.01
CA THR A 90 0.96 4.43 4.16
C THR A 90 2.46 4.26 4.07
N ALA A 91 3.11 4.90 3.09
CA ALA A 91 4.51 4.67 2.74
C ALA A 91 5.48 5.57 3.50
N ASN A 92 6.69 5.07 3.70
CA ASN A 92 7.83 5.78 4.31
C ASN A 92 9.06 5.67 3.39
N GLU A 93 10.23 6.06 3.89
CA GLU A 93 11.52 5.83 3.25
C GLU A 93 11.69 4.37 2.82
N HIS A 94 12.45 4.15 1.77
CA HIS A 94 12.69 2.81 1.19
C HIS A 94 11.46 2.15 0.57
N MET A 95 10.50 2.95 0.10
CA MET A 95 9.29 2.50 -0.58
C MET A 95 8.95 3.41 -1.75
N HIS A 96 8.39 2.83 -2.82
CA HIS A 96 7.86 3.59 -3.95
C HIS A 96 6.46 3.11 -4.33
N PRO A 97 5.65 3.97 -4.99
CA PRO A 97 4.33 3.58 -5.48
C PRO A 97 4.42 2.81 -6.81
N SER A 98 3.42 1.99 -7.08
CA SER A 98 3.07 1.61 -8.44
C SER A 98 2.38 2.77 -9.15
N ASP A 99 2.12 2.61 -10.47
CA ASP A 99 1.21 3.50 -11.18
C ASP A 99 -0.17 3.52 -10.53
N VAL A 100 -0.81 4.72 -10.54
CA VAL A 100 -2.18 4.88 -10.08
C VAL A 100 -3.14 4.29 -11.11
N LYS A 101 -4.01 3.38 -10.68
CA LYS A 101 -5.03 2.80 -11.54
C LYS A 101 -6.32 2.55 -10.78
N GLU A 102 -7.41 3.21 -11.22
CA GLU A 102 -8.74 3.03 -10.62
C GLU A 102 -8.73 3.20 -9.10
N GLY A 103 -8.14 4.30 -8.62
CA GLY A 103 -8.04 4.58 -7.18
C GLY A 103 -7.14 3.64 -6.38
N LYS A 104 -6.29 2.85 -7.05
CA LYS A 104 -5.36 1.89 -6.43
C LYS A 104 -3.92 2.31 -6.62
N ILE A 105 -3.14 2.10 -5.56
CA ILE A 105 -1.67 2.17 -5.57
C ILE A 105 -1.13 1.00 -4.74
N GLU A 106 -0.12 0.32 -5.27
CA GLU A 106 0.66 -0.65 -4.50
C GLU A 106 1.89 0.04 -3.89
N VAL A 107 2.25 -0.34 -2.68
CA VAL A 107 3.47 0.12 -1.99
C VAL A 107 4.53 -0.97 -2.16
N ILE A 108 5.65 -0.62 -2.76
CA ILE A 108 6.71 -1.56 -3.15
C ILE A 108 7.99 -1.23 -2.38
N ALA A 109 8.70 -2.25 -1.90
CA ALA A 109 9.95 -2.11 -1.16
C ALA A 109 11.14 -1.77 -2.08
N ASP A 110 11.96 -0.79 -1.69
CA ASP A 110 13.22 -0.42 -2.36
C ASP A 110 14.44 -1.16 -1.81
N THR A 111 14.29 -1.73 -0.63
CA THR A 111 15.38 -2.40 0.08
C THR A 111 14.91 -3.63 0.84
N GLU A 112 15.85 -4.44 1.24
CA GLU A 112 15.63 -5.55 2.18
C GLU A 112 15.60 -5.04 3.62
N GLY A 113 14.75 -5.63 4.46
CA GLY A 113 14.66 -5.25 5.86
C GLY A 113 13.48 -5.87 6.59
N LEU A 114 13.24 -5.41 7.81
CA LEU A 114 12.11 -5.80 8.63
C LEU A 114 10.94 -4.83 8.40
N LEU A 115 9.81 -5.34 7.89
CA LEU A 115 8.59 -4.55 7.75
C LEU A 115 7.93 -4.34 9.11
N LYS A 116 7.65 -3.09 9.45
CA LYS A 116 6.84 -2.69 10.61
C LYS A 116 5.52 -2.11 10.11
N VAL A 117 4.44 -2.43 10.81
CA VAL A 117 3.08 -1.94 10.52
C VAL A 117 2.48 -1.36 11.80
N ASP A 118 2.06 -0.10 11.74
CA ASP A 118 1.26 0.51 12.81
C ASP A 118 -0.20 0.02 12.68
N ARG A 119 -0.51 -1.03 13.44
CA ARG A 119 -1.80 -1.71 13.39
C ARG A 119 -2.95 -0.83 13.86
N GLU A 120 -2.71 0.05 14.82
CA GLU A 120 -3.74 0.93 15.37
C GLU A 120 -4.12 2.02 14.37
N LYS A 121 -3.15 2.65 13.71
CA LYS A 121 -3.41 3.60 12.62
C LYS A 121 -4.11 2.92 11.45
N LEU A 122 -3.60 1.76 11.01
CA LEU A 122 -4.20 0.97 9.95
C LEU A 122 -5.68 0.66 10.21
N LYS A 123 -6.00 0.22 11.42
CA LYS A 123 -7.37 -0.08 11.85
C LYS A 123 -8.26 1.17 11.82
N LYS A 124 -7.75 2.30 12.35
CA LYS A 124 -8.50 3.56 12.39
C LYS A 124 -8.79 4.08 10.99
N VAL A 125 -7.80 4.08 10.09
CA VAL A 125 -7.98 4.52 8.69
C VAL A 125 -8.99 3.63 7.97
N ASN A 126 -8.86 2.31 8.06
CA ASN A 126 -9.80 1.38 7.44
C ASN A 126 -11.22 1.48 8.00
N ALA A 127 -11.40 2.00 9.22
CA ALA A 127 -12.73 2.20 9.81
C ALA A 127 -13.56 3.29 9.15
N PHE A 128 -12.96 4.17 8.33
CA PHE A 128 -13.71 5.15 7.54
C PHE A 128 -14.62 4.53 6.47
N GLY A 129 -14.33 3.30 6.01
CA GLY A 129 -15.24 2.48 5.19
C GLY A 129 -15.26 2.78 3.69
N GLU A 130 -14.72 3.91 3.20
CA GLU A 130 -14.64 4.27 1.77
C GLU A 130 -13.21 4.22 1.24
N MET A 131 -12.29 3.84 2.09
CA MET A 131 -10.88 3.63 1.79
C MET A 131 -10.40 2.33 2.42
N MET A 132 -9.39 1.72 1.82
CA MET A 132 -8.84 0.45 2.28
C MET A 132 -7.32 0.43 2.09
N ILE A 133 -6.63 0.01 3.13
CA ILE A 133 -5.21 -0.33 3.11
C ILE A 133 -5.09 -1.79 3.54
N ALA A 134 -4.62 -2.66 2.64
CA ALA A 134 -4.30 -4.05 2.93
C ALA A 134 -2.78 -4.21 2.94
N THR A 135 -2.20 -4.73 4.02
CA THR A 135 -0.75 -4.85 4.18
C THR A 135 -0.31 -6.29 4.33
N ARG A 136 0.98 -6.58 4.03
CA ARG A 136 1.62 -7.77 4.56
C ARG A 136 1.62 -7.74 6.10
N HIS A 137 1.82 -8.89 6.70
CA HIS A 137 1.95 -8.99 8.15
C HIS A 137 3.19 -8.22 8.63
N GLY A 138 3.04 -7.42 9.68
CA GLY A 138 4.16 -6.73 10.31
C GLY A 138 5.11 -7.70 11.02
N ASN A 139 6.35 -7.25 11.25
CA ASN A 139 7.46 -8.05 11.81
C ASN A 139 7.88 -9.23 10.90
N THR A 140 7.76 -9.06 9.58
CA THR A 140 8.24 -10.01 8.57
C THR A 140 9.39 -9.42 7.78
N VAL A 141 10.29 -10.28 7.32
CA VAL A 141 11.37 -9.90 6.39
C VAL A 141 10.77 -9.62 5.03
N VAL A 142 11.21 -8.54 4.42
CA VAL A 142 10.85 -8.15 3.05
C VAL A 142 12.11 -7.93 2.23
N LYS A 143 11.99 -8.14 0.91
CA LYS A 143 13.07 -7.95 -0.06
C LYS A 143 12.74 -6.80 -0.99
N LYS A 144 13.76 -6.23 -1.64
CA LYS A 144 13.56 -5.24 -2.70
C LYS A 144 12.62 -5.80 -3.77
N GLY A 145 11.64 -4.99 -4.17
CA GLY A 145 10.60 -5.35 -5.13
C GLY A 145 9.36 -6.04 -4.53
N ASP A 146 9.38 -6.37 -3.23
CA ASP A 146 8.21 -6.93 -2.57
C ASP A 146 7.07 -5.93 -2.48
N LYS A 147 5.85 -6.38 -2.78
CA LYS A 147 4.62 -5.60 -2.54
C LYS A 147 4.28 -5.67 -1.05
N LEU A 148 4.31 -4.52 -0.39
CA LEU A 148 4.12 -4.39 1.06
C LEU A 148 2.68 -4.14 1.43
N ALA A 149 1.99 -3.32 0.61
CA ALA A 149 0.59 -2.99 0.78
C ALA A 149 -0.07 -2.70 -0.56
N GLY A 150 -1.39 -2.83 -0.59
CA GLY A 150 -2.25 -2.28 -1.62
C GLY A 150 -3.22 -1.30 -0.98
N THR A 151 -3.30 -0.10 -1.52
CA THR A 151 -4.25 0.94 -1.10
C THR A 151 -5.36 1.07 -2.13
N ARG A 152 -6.56 1.41 -1.70
CA ARG A 152 -7.69 1.65 -2.61
C ARG A 152 -8.67 2.65 -2.02
N ILE A 153 -9.14 3.55 -2.88
CA ILE A 153 -10.36 4.32 -2.67
C ILE A 153 -11.50 3.56 -3.35
N ILE A 154 -12.59 3.34 -2.62
CA ILE A 154 -13.72 2.52 -3.09
C ILE A 154 -14.67 3.30 -4.00
N PRO A 155 -15.14 4.53 -3.64
CA PRO A 155 -15.95 5.34 -4.52
C PRO A 155 -15.09 6.09 -5.54
N LEU A 156 -15.69 6.44 -6.69
CA LEU A 156 -15.02 7.25 -7.72
C LEU A 156 -14.58 8.62 -7.22
N VAL A 157 -15.34 9.19 -6.29
CA VAL A 157 -15.04 10.45 -5.62
C VAL A 157 -15.31 10.33 -4.12
N ILE A 158 -14.47 10.96 -3.31
CA ILE A 158 -14.55 10.94 -1.85
C ILE A 158 -14.51 12.36 -1.30
N LYS A 159 -15.13 12.62 -0.16
CA LYS A 159 -15.10 13.94 0.50
C LYS A 159 -13.67 14.29 0.93
N LYS A 160 -13.21 15.51 0.60
CA LYS A 160 -11.90 16.03 1.03
C LYS A 160 -11.75 16.03 2.54
N ASP A 161 -12.80 16.45 3.27
CA ASP A 161 -12.79 16.49 4.73
C ASP A 161 -12.52 15.09 5.31
N LYS A 162 -13.12 14.06 4.72
CA LYS A 162 -12.91 12.66 5.15
C LYS A 162 -11.46 12.21 4.94
N MET A 163 -10.85 12.60 3.83
CA MET A 163 -9.43 12.32 3.58
C MET A 163 -8.53 13.07 4.57
N GLN A 164 -8.85 14.34 4.85
CA GLN A 164 -8.11 15.14 5.85
C GLN A 164 -8.23 14.57 7.27
N GLU A 165 -9.40 14.07 7.65
CA GLU A 165 -9.59 13.39 8.94
C GLU A 165 -8.77 12.11 9.02
N ALA A 166 -8.70 11.34 7.94
CA ALA A 166 -7.86 10.15 7.85
C ALA A 166 -6.37 10.49 7.94
N GLU A 167 -5.90 11.56 7.26
CA GLU A 167 -4.51 12.03 7.36
C GLU A 167 -4.12 12.41 8.79
N LYS A 168 -5.01 13.07 9.54
CA LYS A 168 -4.77 13.43 10.96
C LYS A 168 -4.48 12.22 11.84
N ILE A 169 -5.02 11.04 11.52
CA ILE A 169 -4.74 9.80 12.27
C ILE A 169 -3.25 9.43 12.16
N CYS A 170 -2.64 9.69 11.00
CA CYS A 170 -1.24 9.37 10.77
C CYS A 170 -0.29 10.33 11.49
N ASP A 171 -0.74 11.55 11.82
CA ASP A 171 0.01 12.55 12.59
C ASP A 171 1.45 12.72 12.07
N GLY A 172 1.59 12.83 10.73
CA GLY A 172 2.88 12.98 10.07
C GLY A 172 3.78 11.72 10.08
N THR A 173 3.33 10.61 10.68
CA THR A 173 4.09 9.35 10.68
C THR A 173 3.36 8.26 9.91
N PRO A 174 3.96 7.70 8.83
CA PRO A 174 3.34 6.69 7.99
C PRO A 174 3.00 5.38 8.72
N ILE A 175 2.05 4.64 8.15
CA ILE A 175 1.57 3.35 8.70
C ILE A 175 2.64 2.26 8.57
N LEU A 176 3.42 2.28 7.48
CA LEU A 176 4.46 1.30 7.21
C LEU A 176 5.85 1.90 7.44
N LYS A 177 6.78 1.05 7.86
CA LYS A 177 8.21 1.37 7.96
C LYS A 177 9.02 0.12 7.61
N ILE A 178 10.05 0.27 6.76
CA ILE A 178 11.09 -0.74 6.63
C ILE A 178 12.25 -0.35 7.54
N LEU A 179 12.74 -1.30 8.30
CA LEU A 179 13.99 -1.19 9.04
C LEU A 179 15.04 -2.01 8.26
N PRO A 180 15.93 -1.36 7.48
CA PRO A 180 16.96 -2.07 6.74
C PRO A 180 17.90 -2.84 7.67
N PHE A 181 18.37 -4.00 7.22
CA PHE A 181 19.37 -4.77 7.98
C PHE A 181 20.73 -4.06 7.88
N THR A 182 21.22 -3.58 9.02
CA THR A 182 22.47 -2.83 9.11
C THR A 182 23.58 -3.59 9.80
N VAL A 183 23.25 -4.58 10.64
CA VAL A 183 24.23 -5.40 11.36
C VAL A 183 24.86 -6.39 10.41
N LYS A 184 26.16 -6.29 10.21
CA LYS A 184 26.95 -7.11 9.25
C LYS A 184 28.05 -7.93 9.92
N LYS A 185 28.23 -7.79 11.23
CA LYS A 185 29.24 -8.50 12.02
C LYS A 185 28.59 -9.16 13.20
N ALA A 186 28.98 -10.40 13.46
CA ALA A 186 28.49 -11.17 14.60
C ALA A 186 29.65 -11.86 15.32
N ALA A 187 29.49 -12.07 16.62
CA ALA A 187 30.35 -12.93 17.43
C ALA A 187 29.53 -14.08 17.99
N ILE A 188 30.10 -15.26 18.08
CA ILE A 188 29.46 -16.45 18.64
C ILE A 188 30.27 -16.91 19.84
N ILE A 189 29.61 -17.04 20.98
CA ILE A 189 30.18 -17.70 22.16
C ILE A 189 29.40 -18.98 22.39
N THR A 190 30.07 -20.10 22.30
CA THR A 190 29.51 -21.43 22.58
C THR A 190 29.91 -21.84 23.99
N THR A 191 28.94 -22.19 24.84
CA THR A 191 29.19 -22.69 26.19
C THR A 191 28.82 -24.17 26.29
N GLY A 192 29.66 -24.97 26.93
CA GLY A 192 29.40 -26.39 27.16
C GLY A 192 30.64 -27.14 27.47
N ASN A 193 30.70 -27.78 28.66
CA ASN A 193 31.89 -28.58 29.07
C ASN A 193 32.21 -29.72 28.13
N GLU A 194 31.21 -30.31 27.52
CA GLU A 194 31.36 -31.42 26.59
C GLU A 194 32.01 -31.00 25.27
N VAL A 195 31.67 -29.79 24.78
CA VAL A 195 32.28 -29.21 23.59
C VAL A 195 33.65 -28.64 23.91
N TYR A 196 33.76 -27.90 25.04
CA TYR A 196 35.00 -27.28 25.48
C TYR A 196 36.13 -28.32 25.67
N HIS A 197 35.82 -29.47 26.29
CA HIS A 197 36.79 -30.56 26.49
C HIS A 197 36.90 -31.51 25.28
N GLY A 198 36.29 -31.20 24.14
CA GLY A 198 36.37 -32.00 22.93
C GLY A 198 35.69 -33.37 23.00
N ARG A 199 34.80 -33.61 23.95
CA ARG A 199 34.08 -34.88 24.12
C ARG A 199 33.04 -35.09 23.01
N ILE A 200 32.46 -34.01 22.55
CA ILE A 200 31.59 -33.96 21.38
C ILE A 200 32.00 -32.81 20.47
N LYS A 201 31.67 -32.91 19.17
CA LYS A 201 31.92 -31.86 18.18
C LYS A 201 30.87 -30.79 18.32
N ASP A 202 31.26 -29.50 18.21
CA ASP A 202 30.34 -28.39 18.13
C ASP A 202 29.46 -28.50 16.86
N ALA A 203 28.18 -28.71 17.07
CA ALA A 203 27.17 -28.78 16.02
C ALA A 203 26.36 -27.51 15.88
N PHE A 204 26.43 -26.57 16.83
CA PHE A 204 25.64 -25.35 16.85
C PHE A 204 26.28 -24.23 16.02
N THR A 205 27.57 -23.99 16.19
CA THR A 205 28.27 -22.90 15.49
C THR A 205 28.09 -22.94 13.98
N PRO A 206 28.25 -24.10 13.27
CA PRO A 206 28.06 -24.15 11.82
C PRO A 206 26.63 -23.77 11.39
N VAL A 207 25.60 -24.10 12.18
CA VAL A 207 24.21 -23.78 11.89
C VAL A 207 23.95 -22.29 12.09
N ILE A 208 24.51 -21.71 13.15
CA ILE A 208 24.34 -20.25 13.43
C ILE A 208 25.11 -19.43 12.39
N GLU A 209 26.33 -19.86 12.02
CA GLU A 209 27.13 -19.23 10.97
C GLU A 209 26.37 -19.15 9.64
N GLN A 210 25.78 -20.28 9.22
CA GLN A 210 24.93 -20.30 8.02
C GLN A 210 23.75 -19.34 8.12
N LYS A 211 23.06 -19.31 9.27
CA LYS A 211 21.94 -18.39 9.48
C LYS A 211 22.35 -16.92 9.45
N ILE A 212 23.50 -16.58 10.03
CA ILE A 212 24.06 -15.22 10.00
C ILE A 212 24.39 -14.82 8.56
N ALA A 213 24.96 -15.72 7.78
CA ALA A 213 25.32 -15.51 6.39
C ALA A 213 24.08 -15.26 5.50
N GLU A 214 22.91 -15.87 5.79
CA GLU A 214 21.64 -15.61 5.07
C GLU A 214 21.24 -14.12 5.11
N PHE A 215 21.63 -13.38 6.15
CA PHE A 215 21.39 -11.95 6.30
C PHE A 215 22.58 -11.08 5.85
N GLY A 216 23.56 -11.67 5.17
CA GLY A 216 24.77 -11.01 4.69
C GLY A 216 25.66 -10.48 5.81
N ALA A 217 25.57 -11.07 7.00
CA ALA A 217 26.47 -10.78 8.12
C ALA A 217 27.63 -11.80 8.16
N GLU A 218 28.78 -11.34 8.65
CA GLU A 218 30.00 -12.10 8.76
C GLU A 218 30.29 -12.45 10.21
N MET A 219 30.67 -13.69 10.48
CA MET A 219 31.17 -14.10 11.80
C MET A 219 32.61 -13.61 11.97
N MET A 220 32.81 -12.69 12.89
CA MET A 220 34.12 -12.09 13.18
C MET A 220 34.88 -12.82 14.28
N PHE A 221 34.15 -13.50 15.16
CA PHE A 221 34.71 -14.13 16.33
C PHE A 221 33.88 -15.33 16.74
N HIS A 222 34.56 -16.43 17.12
CA HIS A 222 33.95 -17.58 17.74
C HIS A 222 34.89 -18.12 18.82
N GLU A 223 34.35 -18.36 20.01
CA GLU A 223 35.09 -19.00 21.10
C GLU A 223 34.18 -19.94 21.88
N ILE A 224 34.79 -21.03 22.38
CA ILE A 224 34.09 -22.04 23.17
C ILE A 224 34.59 -21.94 24.60
N PHE A 225 33.67 -21.79 25.55
CA PHE A 225 33.97 -21.70 26.99
C PHE A 225 33.42 -22.91 27.75
N ASP A 226 34.10 -23.24 28.86
CA ASP A 226 33.53 -24.06 29.92
C ASP A 226 32.44 -23.26 30.67
N TYR A 227 31.72 -23.88 31.62
CA TYR A 227 30.71 -23.17 32.43
C TYR A 227 31.36 -22.26 33.50
N ASN A 228 32.41 -21.52 33.15
CA ASN A 228 33.03 -20.55 34.00
C ASN A 228 32.50 -19.16 33.73
N ASP A 229 31.62 -18.65 34.61
CA ASP A 229 30.92 -17.38 34.43
C ASP A 229 31.85 -16.19 34.19
N ARG A 230 33.05 -16.20 34.81
CA ARG A 230 34.03 -15.09 34.65
C ARG A 230 34.59 -15.07 33.23
N LYS A 231 34.95 -16.23 32.68
CA LYS A 231 35.48 -16.33 31.32
C LYS A 231 34.42 -15.93 30.29
N ILE A 232 33.16 -16.33 30.52
CA ILE A 232 32.05 -15.96 29.63
C ILE A 232 31.83 -14.46 29.66
N THR A 233 31.84 -13.81 30.84
CA THR A 233 31.68 -12.39 30.99
C THR A 233 32.81 -11.57 30.37
N ASP A 234 34.05 -12.03 30.50
CA ASP A 234 35.23 -11.37 29.93
C ASP A 234 35.33 -11.51 28.41
N GLY A 235 34.69 -12.54 27.82
CA GLY A 235 34.62 -12.77 26.39
C GLY A 235 33.50 -12.01 25.65
N CYS A 236 32.58 -11.40 26.41
CA CYS A 236 31.51 -10.55 25.85
C CYS A 236 31.91 -9.07 25.85
#